data_7d3259156202e577612d02977fff84b6
#
_entry.id   7d3259156202e577612d02977fff84b6
#
_cell.length_a   1.000
_cell.length_b   1.000
_cell.length_c   1.000
_cell.angle_alpha   90.00
_cell.angle_beta   90.00
_cell.angle_gamma   90.00
#
_symmetry.space_group_name_H-M   'P 1'
#
loop_
_entity.id
_entity.type
_entity.pdbx_description
1 polymer ?
#
loop_
_entity_poly.entity_id
_entity_poly.type
_entity_poly.pdbx_seq_one_letter_code
_entity_poly.pdbx_strand_id
1 'polypeptide(L)'
;MRKCMICGKRGLFLKVDALGRCNECAQKEREKEAAKAREKAEKEEQEFELYYSNLLLRLKKLQEDIEFDDNPIEALSIIPLIRDKVYECEILKAEIHNPQYENKLFDKLVKSITYSDDFSRKYGIGRLEAFDIGVSVNSISKEYSKDEIFSDIDKRINAHARFLNNIIKSIQNSAAFQQKIDAIAEINVEKSNTNHNKREASELEEIIKYSSITAKTCFERLGDFVVIDTETTGLSPTRDNLVEVAAIRFENWVPIQKFHTLLNPGKHIPDKASAINNITDDMVADAPAFMQIIDSLNAFVGKSNIVGHNLPFDLKFLYRYGYDFTANKRRYYDTCEIAKKTLKKPKLKWDKDFDEYVIDYDCDYDVEDYKLTTLCDYYQIRDNMFAHRALSDALATGELFKCLAKDRIGI
;
A
#
# COMPACT_ATOMS: atom_id res chain seq x y z
N MET A 1 11.50 18.10 59.59
CA MET A 1 12.42 18.41 58.48
C MET A 1 11.85 17.76 57.21
N ARG A 2 11.50 18.55 56.16
CA ARG A 2 11.00 18.00 54.89
C ARG A 2 12.15 17.52 54.04
N LYS A 3 11.97 16.45 53.29
CA LYS A 3 12.96 15.82 52.41
C LYS A 3 12.42 15.77 50.98
N CYS A 4 13.22 16.18 50.02
CA CYS A 4 12.90 15.96 48.60
C CYS A 4 13.07 14.47 48.26
N MET A 5 12.05 13.90 47.63
CA MET A 5 12.04 12.47 47.26
C MET A 5 13.00 12.15 46.10
N ILE A 6 13.34 13.13 45.27
CA ILE A 6 14.22 12.94 44.10
C ILE A 6 15.70 13.15 44.47
N CYS A 7 16.07 14.36 44.97
CA CYS A 7 17.49 14.68 45.21
C CYS A 7 17.94 14.46 46.64
N GLY A 8 17.05 14.09 47.57
CA GLY A 8 17.37 13.80 48.96
C GLY A 8 17.63 15.04 49.83
N LYS A 9 17.63 16.27 49.29
CA LYS A 9 17.81 17.51 50.06
C LYS A 9 16.83 17.56 51.24
N ARG A 10 17.32 17.93 52.41
CA ARG A 10 16.53 18.11 53.65
C ARG A 10 16.63 19.53 54.16
N GLY A 11 15.54 20.07 54.72
CA GLY A 11 15.55 21.40 55.32
C GLY A 11 14.24 21.70 56.05
N LEU A 12 14.34 22.58 57.09
CA LEU A 12 13.19 23.03 57.87
C LEU A 12 12.20 23.87 57.03
N PHE A 13 12.75 24.63 56.06
CA PHE A 13 11.98 25.52 55.17
C PHE A 13 11.88 24.96 53.72
N LEU A 14 12.27 23.71 53.48
CA LEU A 14 12.21 23.13 52.15
C LEU A 14 10.73 23.01 51.73
N LYS A 15 10.34 23.75 50.68
CA LYS A 15 9.04 23.59 50.04
C LYS A 15 9.12 22.42 49.08
N VAL A 16 8.21 21.48 49.21
CA VAL A 16 8.03 20.34 48.29
C VAL A 16 6.59 20.37 47.76
N ASP A 17 6.42 19.96 46.49
CA ASP A 17 5.13 19.83 45.84
C ASP A 17 4.36 18.58 46.33
N ALA A 18 3.18 18.32 45.75
CA ALA A 18 2.33 17.20 46.11
C ALA A 18 3.01 15.82 45.84
N LEU A 19 4.03 15.78 44.97
CA LEU A 19 4.83 14.59 44.67
C LEU A 19 6.11 14.49 45.50
N GLY A 20 6.26 15.36 46.50
CA GLY A 20 7.44 15.39 47.39
C GLY A 20 8.72 15.90 46.74
N ARG A 21 8.66 16.67 45.64
CA ARG A 21 9.80 17.22 44.91
C ARG A 21 10.10 18.65 45.35
N CYS A 22 11.36 19.00 45.52
CA CYS A 22 11.73 20.40 45.72
C CYS A 22 11.59 21.19 44.39
N ASN A 23 11.52 22.53 44.48
CA ASN A 23 11.31 23.39 43.32
C ASN A 23 12.31 23.13 42.17
N GLU A 24 13.61 22.91 42.49
CA GLU A 24 14.61 22.63 41.47
C GLU A 24 14.35 21.27 40.74
N CYS A 25 13.94 20.24 41.49
CA CYS A 25 13.63 18.94 40.90
C CYS A 25 12.34 19.01 40.10
N ALA A 26 11.34 19.69 40.57
CA ALA A 26 10.08 19.89 39.85
C ALA A 26 10.29 20.73 38.57
N GLN A 27 11.18 21.71 38.60
CA GLN A 27 11.53 22.50 37.41
C GLN A 27 12.30 21.68 36.39
N LYS A 28 13.31 20.91 36.80
CA LYS A 28 14.04 20.00 35.89
C LYS A 28 13.15 18.96 35.24
N GLU A 29 12.15 18.43 35.95
CA GLU A 29 11.19 17.48 35.41
C GLU A 29 10.29 18.15 34.36
N ARG A 30 9.78 19.34 34.62
CA ARG A 30 9.00 20.12 33.63
C ARG A 30 9.82 20.47 32.39
N GLU A 31 11.09 20.86 32.57
CA GLU A 31 12.00 21.12 31.44
C GLU A 31 12.24 19.85 30.59
N LYS A 32 12.39 18.70 31.26
CA LYS A 32 12.53 17.39 30.58
C LYS A 32 11.26 16.97 29.84
N GLU A 33 10.09 17.18 30.46
CA GLU A 33 8.79 16.93 29.83
C GLU A 33 8.57 17.86 28.65
N ALA A 34 8.89 19.16 28.81
CA ALA A 34 8.81 20.14 27.73
C ALA A 34 9.76 19.83 26.56
N ALA A 35 10.97 19.34 26.86
CA ALA A 35 11.92 18.91 25.83
C ALA A 35 11.40 17.70 25.04
N LYS A 36 10.86 16.68 25.74
CA LYS A 36 10.22 15.52 25.09
C LYS A 36 9.00 15.93 24.26
N ALA A 37 8.19 16.85 24.75
CA ALA A 37 7.04 17.34 24.01
C ALA A 37 7.45 18.10 22.74
N ARG A 38 8.54 18.89 22.80
CA ARG A 38 9.11 19.57 21.63
C ARG A 38 9.66 18.58 20.61
N GLU A 39 10.45 17.60 21.05
CA GLU A 39 10.99 16.54 20.17
C GLU A 39 9.86 15.77 19.47
N LYS A 40 8.79 15.43 20.21
CA LYS A 40 7.61 14.79 19.63
C LYS A 40 6.92 15.67 18.60
N ALA A 41 6.73 16.97 18.91
CA ALA A 41 6.08 17.91 17.99
C ALA A 41 6.92 18.14 16.71
N GLU A 42 8.25 18.23 16.85
CA GLU A 42 9.17 18.34 15.70
C GLU A 42 9.10 17.10 14.80
N LYS A 43 9.02 15.90 15.39
CA LYS A 43 8.86 14.66 14.65
C LYS A 43 7.52 14.59 13.90
N GLU A 44 6.42 14.94 14.57
CA GLU A 44 5.08 15.01 13.96
C GLU A 44 5.01 16.06 12.83
N GLU A 45 5.75 17.14 12.93
CA GLU A 45 5.83 18.15 11.87
C GLU A 45 6.65 17.64 10.68
N GLN A 46 7.78 16.97 10.92
CA GLN A 46 8.57 16.34 9.85
C GLN A 46 7.78 15.27 9.11
N GLU A 47 7.01 14.45 9.82
CA GLU A 47 6.14 13.44 9.23
C GLU A 47 5.05 14.08 8.35
N PHE A 48 4.45 15.18 8.81
CA PHE A 48 3.46 15.91 8.04
C PHE A 48 4.07 16.57 6.78
N GLU A 49 5.25 17.17 6.86
CA GLU A 49 5.92 17.76 5.69
C GLU A 49 6.27 16.71 4.63
N LEU A 50 6.69 15.53 5.06
CA LEU A 50 6.94 14.41 4.15
C LEU A 50 5.64 13.95 3.48
N TYR A 51 4.58 13.76 4.25
CA TYR A 51 3.24 13.42 3.74
C TYR A 51 2.76 14.45 2.71
N TYR A 52 2.82 15.75 3.04
CA TYR A 52 2.41 16.84 2.16
C TYR A 52 3.21 16.88 0.84
N SER A 53 4.53 16.73 0.93
CA SER A 53 5.40 16.71 -0.24
C SER A 53 5.10 15.54 -1.17
N ASN A 54 4.86 14.34 -0.60
CA ASN A 54 4.48 13.16 -1.36
C ASN A 54 3.11 13.33 -2.02
N LEU A 55 2.13 13.87 -1.30
CA LEU A 55 0.79 14.14 -1.83
C LEU A 55 0.85 15.08 -3.04
N LEU A 56 1.59 16.20 -2.93
CA LEU A 56 1.77 17.14 -4.05
C LEU A 56 2.46 16.51 -5.25
N LEU A 57 3.51 15.72 -5.02
CA LEU A 57 4.23 15.03 -6.09
C LEU A 57 3.31 14.06 -6.84
N ARG A 58 2.48 13.32 -6.14
CA ARG A 58 1.55 12.36 -6.73
C ARG A 58 0.43 13.06 -7.48
N LEU A 59 -0.13 14.13 -6.92
CA LEU A 59 -1.12 14.98 -7.61
C LEU A 59 -0.56 15.56 -8.92
N LYS A 60 0.71 15.99 -8.90
CA LYS A 60 1.39 16.47 -10.11
C LYS A 60 1.55 15.35 -11.15
N LYS A 61 1.96 14.16 -10.73
CA LYS A 61 2.09 13.01 -11.63
C LYS A 61 0.78 12.56 -12.27
N LEU A 62 -0.36 12.77 -11.61
CA LEU A 62 -1.66 12.50 -12.23
C LEU A 62 -1.93 13.38 -13.46
N GLN A 63 -1.40 14.61 -13.46
CA GLN A 63 -1.61 15.59 -14.52
C GLN A 63 -0.68 15.40 -15.71
N GLU A 64 0.37 14.56 -15.56
CA GLU A 64 1.25 14.24 -16.68
C GLU A 64 0.46 13.56 -17.80
N ASP A 65 0.56 14.12 -19.02
CA ASP A 65 -0.14 13.62 -20.19
C ASP A 65 0.25 12.17 -20.49
N ILE A 66 -0.75 11.37 -20.87
CA ILE A 66 -0.53 10.04 -21.40
C ILE A 66 -0.40 10.20 -22.89
N GLU A 67 0.83 10.21 -23.39
CA GLU A 67 1.10 10.13 -24.83
C GLU A 67 0.85 8.71 -25.31
N PHE A 68 -0.02 8.55 -26.31
CA PHE A 68 -0.21 7.26 -27.00
C PHE A 68 -0.40 7.52 -28.49
N ASP A 69 0.20 6.67 -29.28
CA ASP A 69 0.00 6.61 -30.71
C ASP A 69 -1.29 5.77 -30.99
N ASP A 70 -1.95 6.01 -32.12
CA ASP A 70 -3.14 5.26 -32.57
C ASP A 70 -2.83 3.78 -32.89
N ASN A 71 -1.65 3.29 -32.50
CA ASN A 71 -1.24 1.91 -32.69
C ASN A 71 -1.99 0.95 -31.74
N PRO A 72 -2.79 0.00 -32.26
CA PRO A 72 -3.56 -0.93 -31.43
C PRO A 72 -2.74 -1.80 -30.48
N ILE A 73 -1.44 -1.99 -30.74
CA ILE A 73 -0.54 -2.77 -29.88
C ILE A 73 -0.21 -1.95 -28.63
N GLU A 74 0.06 -0.66 -28.80
CA GLU A 74 0.33 0.24 -27.67
C GLU A 74 -0.92 0.46 -26.83
N ALA A 75 -2.11 0.53 -27.45
CA ALA A 75 -3.37 0.68 -26.74
C ALA A 75 -3.59 -0.42 -25.67
N LEU A 76 -3.22 -1.67 -25.93
CA LEU A 76 -3.32 -2.76 -24.96
C LEU A 76 -2.37 -2.58 -23.76
N SER A 77 -1.19 -2.01 -23.99
CA SER A 77 -0.21 -1.74 -22.92
C SER A 77 -0.54 -0.46 -22.13
N ILE A 78 -1.25 0.49 -22.74
CA ILE A 78 -1.60 1.78 -22.14
C ILE A 78 -2.83 1.69 -21.23
N ILE A 79 -3.83 0.84 -21.55
CA ILE A 79 -5.03 0.68 -20.71
C ILE A 79 -4.68 0.35 -19.24
N PRO A 80 -3.77 -0.58 -18.92
CA PRO A 80 -3.34 -0.80 -17.54
C PRO A 80 -2.76 0.46 -16.88
N LEU A 81 -1.92 1.22 -17.60
CA LEU A 81 -1.33 2.46 -17.08
C LEU A 81 -2.40 3.53 -16.78
N ILE A 82 -3.41 3.65 -17.64
CA ILE A 82 -4.53 4.56 -17.42
C ILE A 82 -5.36 4.10 -16.22
N ARG A 83 -5.63 2.81 -16.08
CA ARG A 83 -6.33 2.26 -14.92
C ARG A 83 -5.57 2.50 -13.62
N ASP A 84 -4.24 2.37 -13.62
CA ASP A 84 -3.41 2.71 -12.48
C ASP A 84 -3.57 4.17 -12.07
N LYS A 85 -3.63 5.10 -13.04
CA LYS A 85 -3.89 6.52 -12.74
C LYS A 85 -5.31 6.74 -12.20
N VAL A 86 -6.32 6.02 -12.69
CA VAL A 86 -7.70 6.08 -12.14
C VAL A 86 -7.71 5.58 -10.68
N TYR A 87 -7.03 4.47 -10.41
CA TYR A 87 -6.90 3.94 -9.07
C TYR A 87 -6.16 4.91 -8.14
N GLU A 88 -5.08 5.53 -8.62
CA GLU A 88 -4.36 6.57 -7.88
C GLU A 88 -5.27 7.76 -7.50
N CYS A 89 -6.25 8.10 -8.33
CA CYS A 89 -7.25 9.11 -7.98
C CYS A 89 -8.04 8.73 -6.72
N GLU A 90 -8.46 7.47 -6.57
CA GLU A 90 -9.19 7.01 -5.38
C GLU A 90 -8.31 7.02 -4.14
N ILE A 91 -7.06 6.58 -4.27
CA ILE A 91 -6.09 6.64 -3.16
C ILE A 91 -5.88 8.08 -2.70
N LEU A 92 -5.63 9.01 -3.62
CA LEU A 92 -5.39 10.41 -3.29
C LEU A 92 -6.59 11.06 -2.62
N LYS A 93 -7.82 10.73 -3.02
CA LYS A 93 -9.03 11.18 -2.32
C LYS A 93 -9.06 10.75 -0.86
N ALA A 94 -8.78 9.47 -0.61
CA ALA A 94 -8.78 8.96 0.75
C ALA A 94 -7.64 9.57 1.60
N GLU A 95 -6.46 9.80 1.01
CA GLU A 95 -5.34 10.46 1.69
C GLU A 95 -5.65 11.92 2.05
N ILE A 96 -6.28 12.68 1.15
CA ILE A 96 -6.68 14.08 1.41
C ILE A 96 -7.61 14.17 2.62
N HIS A 97 -8.48 13.18 2.80
CA HIS A 97 -9.40 13.08 3.94
C HIS A 97 -8.83 12.31 5.14
N ASN A 98 -7.49 12.12 5.22
CA ASN A 98 -6.88 11.46 6.35
C ASN A 98 -7.10 12.27 7.65
N PRO A 99 -7.85 11.73 8.64
CA PRO A 99 -8.21 12.47 9.86
C PRO A 99 -7.00 12.98 10.65
N GLN A 100 -5.85 12.31 10.56
CA GLN A 100 -4.61 12.68 11.25
C GLN A 100 -4.05 14.01 10.72
N TYR A 101 -4.16 14.26 9.40
CA TYR A 101 -3.50 15.37 8.73
C TYR A 101 -4.46 16.41 8.14
N GLU A 102 -5.76 16.10 8.07
CA GLU A 102 -6.76 16.89 7.37
C GLU A 102 -6.79 18.37 7.81
N ASN A 103 -6.70 18.65 9.11
CA ASN A 103 -6.67 20.03 9.61
C ASN A 103 -5.36 20.74 9.26
N LYS A 104 -4.20 20.07 9.42
CA LYS A 104 -2.90 20.64 9.04
C LYS A 104 -2.82 20.87 7.53
N LEU A 105 -3.37 19.95 6.73
CA LEU A 105 -3.44 20.07 5.29
C LEU A 105 -4.28 21.27 4.87
N PHE A 106 -5.47 21.44 5.47
CA PHE A 106 -6.32 22.60 5.25
C PHE A 106 -5.59 23.92 5.53
N ASP A 107 -4.97 24.06 6.71
CA ASP A 107 -4.23 25.26 7.09
C ASP A 107 -3.09 25.57 6.12
N LYS A 108 -2.40 24.55 5.63
CA LYS A 108 -1.30 24.71 4.67
C LYS A 108 -1.81 25.11 3.29
N LEU A 109 -2.91 24.53 2.83
CA LEU A 109 -3.57 24.89 1.57
C LEU A 109 -4.09 26.34 1.59
N VAL A 110 -4.76 26.75 2.66
CA VAL A 110 -5.26 28.13 2.82
C VAL A 110 -4.11 29.14 2.80
N LYS A 111 -3.03 28.87 3.53
CA LYS A 111 -1.83 29.75 3.50
C LYS A 111 -1.23 29.87 2.10
N SER A 112 -1.15 28.77 1.36
CA SER A 112 -0.64 28.77 -0.01
C SER A 112 -1.53 29.54 -0.98
N ILE A 113 -2.85 29.39 -0.87
CA ILE A 113 -3.82 30.13 -1.68
C ILE A 113 -3.72 31.63 -1.39
N THR A 114 -3.71 32.01 -0.12
CA THR A 114 -3.61 33.42 0.31
C THR A 114 -2.30 34.05 -0.18
N TYR A 115 -1.18 33.33 -0.05
CA TYR A 115 0.12 33.82 -0.53
C TYR A 115 0.16 34.00 -2.05
N SER A 116 -0.41 33.07 -2.81
CA SER A 116 -0.50 33.16 -4.28
C SER A 116 -1.34 34.36 -4.72
N ASP A 117 -2.46 34.61 -4.05
CA ASP A 117 -3.33 35.75 -4.34
C ASP A 117 -2.66 37.09 -4.04
N ASP A 118 -1.97 37.20 -2.92
CA ASP A 118 -1.25 38.43 -2.53
C ASP A 118 -0.07 38.69 -3.48
N PHE A 119 0.65 37.66 -3.90
CA PHE A 119 1.75 37.77 -4.84
C PHE A 119 1.27 38.18 -6.23
N SER A 120 0.19 37.59 -6.72
CA SER A 120 -0.42 37.93 -8.02
C SER A 120 -0.92 39.37 -8.04
N ARG A 121 -1.54 39.85 -6.94
CA ARG A 121 -1.96 41.26 -6.80
C ARG A 121 -0.78 42.22 -6.78
N LYS A 122 0.29 41.87 -6.07
CA LYS A 122 1.43 42.77 -5.87
C LYS A 122 2.30 42.93 -7.10
N TYR A 123 2.43 41.89 -7.93
CA TYR A 123 3.37 41.85 -9.04
C TYR A 123 2.71 41.76 -10.42
N GLY A 124 1.38 41.71 -10.51
CA GLY A 124 0.65 41.61 -11.78
C GLY A 124 0.94 40.34 -12.59
N ILE A 125 1.56 39.35 -11.96
CA ILE A 125 1.94 38.08 -12.60
C ILE A 125 0.78 37.11 -12.44
N GLY A 126 0.20 36.68 -13.55
CA GLY A 126 -0.83 35.66 -13.57
C GLY A 126 -0.33 34.37 -12.92
N ARG A 127 -1.19 33.75 -12.12
CA ARG A 127 -1.07 32.45 -11.45
C ARG A 127 0.35 31.89 -11.32
N LEU A 128 0.86 31.88 -10.08
CA LEU A 128 1.99 31.02 -9.76
C LEU A 128 1.57 29.57 -10.02
N GLU A 129 2.36 28.87 -10.83
CA GLU A 129 2.23 27.43 -11.16
C GLU A 129 2.35 26.50 -9.93
N ALA A 130 2.51 27.07 -8.72
CA ALA A 130 2.68 26.32 -7.49
C ALA A 130 1.46 25.50 -7.05
N PHE A 131 0.30 25.72 -7.68
CA PHE A 131 -0.92 24.96 -7.40
C PHE A 131 -1.59 24.49 -8.68
N ASP A 132 -0.98 23.53 -9.34
CA ASP A 132 -1.59 22.75 -10.42
C ASP A 132 -2.77 21.86 -9.95
N ILE A 133 -3.12 21.88 -8.69
CA ILE A 133 -4.42 21.38 -8.23
C ILE A 133 -5.55 22.29 -8.73
N GLY A 134 -5.20 23.38 -9.45
CA GLY A 134 -6.14 24.21 -10.20
C GLY A 134 -7.32 24.75 -9.39
N VAL A 135 -7.19 25.04 -8.09
CA VAL A 135 -8.20 25.76 -7.32
C VAL A 135 -8.35 27.16 -7.92
N SER A 136 -9.32 27.33 -8.78
CA SER A 136 -9.63 28.62 -9.38
C SER A 136 -10.43 29.43 -8.39
N VAL A 137 -9.73 30.26 -7.63
CA VAL A 137 -10.35 31.19 -6.70
C VAL A 137 -10.88 32.39 -7.48
N ASN A 138 -12.17 32.40 -7.74
CA ASN A 138 -12.82 33.46 -8.49
C ASN A 138 -13.25 34.69 -7.65
N SER A 139 -12.95 34.75 -6.35
CA SER A 139 -13.22 35.97 -5.55
C SER A 139 -12.46 36.01 -4.24
N ILE A 140 -11.82 37.09 -4.01
CA ILE A 140 -10.85 37.43 -3.00
C ILE A 140 -11.47 37.82 -1.63
N SER A 141 -12.77 37.71 -1.46
CA SER A 141 -13.49 38.20 -0.27
C SER A 141 -14.19 37.12 0.56
N LYS A 142 -13.95 35.82 0.29
CA LYS A 142 -14.57 34.72 1.02
C LYS A 142 -13.59 34.05 1.97
N GLU A 143 -13.98 33.87 3.22
CA GLU A 143 -13.37 32.87 4.10
C GLU A 143 -13.66 31.49 3.51
N TYR A 144 -12.59 30.74 3.18
CA TYR A 144 -12.72 29.39 2.65
C TYR A 144 -13.10 28.44 3.78
N SER A 145 -14.21 27.74 3.65
CA SER A 145 -14.48 26.62 4.54
C SER A 145 -13.69 25.40 4.11
N LYS A 146 -13.34 24.56 5.08
CA LYS A 146 -12.65 23.28 4.87
C LYS A 146 -13.38 22.41 3.85
N ASP A 147 -14.72 22.29 4.01
CA ASP A 147 -15.56 21.47 3.15
C ASP A 147 -15.59 21.98 1.70
N GLU A 148 -15.55 23.31 1.49
CA GLU A 148 -15.50 23.88 0.13
C GLU A 148 -14.19 23.52 -0.58
N ILE A 149 -13.03 23.64 0.10
CA ILE A 149 -11.73 23.34 -0.47
C ILE A 149 -11.62 21.84 -0.80
N PHE A 150 -11.91 20.97 0.15
CA PHE A 150 -11.82 19.51 -0.08
C PHE A 150 -12.84 19.03 -1.11
N SER A 151 -14.07 19.55 -1.10
CA SER A 151 -15.06 19.26 -2.14
C SER A 151 -14.60 19.69 -3.54
N ASP A 152 -13.88 20.80 -3.67
CA ASP A 152 -13.35 21.23 -4.97
C ASP A 152 -12.22 20.34 -5.44
N ILE A 153 -11.32 19.93 -4.55
CA ILE A 153 -10.25 18.97 -4.85
C ILE A 153 -10.86 17.63 -5.30
N ASP A 154 -11.82 17.10 -4.57
CA ASP A 154 -12.52 15.87 -4.91
C ASP A 154 -13.20 15.93 -6.27
N LYS A 155 -13.87 17.03 -6.58
CA LYS A 155 -14.52 17.24 -7.90
C LYS A 155 -13.49 17.18 -9.04
N ARG A 156 -12.30 17.73 -8.83
CA ARG A 156 -11.22 17.72 -9.84
C ARG A 156 -10.60 16.35 -10.01
N ILE A 157 -10.30 15.66 -8.91
CA ILE A 157 -9.81 14.29 -8.96
C ILE A 157 -10.85 13.38 -9.66
N ASN A 158 -12.13 13.50 -9.31
CA ASN A 158 -13.21 12.75 -9.94
C ASN A 158 -13.41 13.11 -11.43
N ALA A 159 -13.21 14.39 -11.81
CA ALA A 159 -13.27 14.80 -13.21
C ALA A 159 -12.10 14.19 -14.02
N HIS A 160 -10.91 14.17 -13.43
CA HIS A 160 -9.74 13.54 -14.04
C HIS A 160 -9.91 12.02 -14.19
N ALA A 161 -10.39 11.33 -13.16
CA ALA A 161 -10.70 9.89 -13.23
C ALA A 161 -11.75 9.58 -14.32
N ARG A 162 -12.80 10.40 -14.45
CA ARG A 162 -13.79 10.26 -15.54
C ARG A 162 -13.17 10.48 -16.91
N PHE A 163 -12.29 11.47 -17.06
CA PHE A 163 -11.57 11.72 -18.31
C PHE A 163 -10.74 10.49 -18.70
N LEU A 164 -9.96 9.94 -17.78
CA LEU A 164 -9.15 8.74 -17.99
C LEU A 164 -10.00 7.52 -18.39
N ASN A 165 -11.14 7.31 -17.72
CA ASN A 165 -12.08 6.24 -18.06
C ASN A 165 -12.69 6.43 -19.45
N ASN A 166 -12.94 7.66 -19.89
CA ASN A 166 -13.42 7.94 -21.24
C ASN A 166 -12.37 7.61 -22.30
N ILE A 167 -11.08 7.83 -22.02
CA ILE A 167 -9.98 7.40 -22.90
C ILE A 167 -9.99 5.88 -23.03
N ILE A 168 -10.08 5.14 -21.91
CA ILE A 168 -10.18 3.67 -21.94
C ILE A 168 -11.33 3.22 -22.84
N LYS A 169 -12.53 3.80 -22.64
CA LYS A 169 -13.72 3.47 -23.46
C LYS A 169 -13.50 3.78 -24.94
N SER A 170 -12.87 4.90 -25.26
CA SER A 170 -12.57 5.27 -26.65
C SER A 170 -11.62 4.24 -27.30
N ILE A 171 -10.58 3.82 -26.59
CA ILE A 171 -9.66 2.79 -27.06
C ILE A 171 -10.39 1.46 -27.27
N GLN A 172 -11.18 1.02 -26.29
CA GLN A 172 -11.90 -0.26 -26.34
C GLN A 172 -12.95 -0.29 -27.45
N ASN A 173 -13.58 0.84 -27.77
CA ASN A 173 -14.58 0.94 -28.85
C ASN A 173 -13.94 1.09 -30.24
N SER A 174 -12.62 1.22 -30.36
CA SER A 174 -11.98 1.33 -31.66
C SER A 174 -12.05 -0.02 -32.42
N ALA A 175 -12.30 0.04 -33.73
CA ALA A 175 -12.38 -1.15 -34.57
C ALA A 175 -11.07 -1.96 -34.56
N ALA A 176 -9.94 -1.28 -34.48
CA ALA A 176 -8.61 -1.91 -34.39
C ALA A 176 -8.41 -2.69 -33.08
N PHE A 177 -8.93 -2.18 -31.95
CA PHE A 177 -8.90 -2.86 -30.67
C PHE A 177 -9.79 -4.11 -30.70
N GLN A 178 -11.00 -4.02 -31.23
CA GLN A 178 -11.93 -5.16 -31.36
C GLN A 178 -11.36 -6.26 -32.22
N GLN A 179 -10.82 -5.95 -33.41
CA GLN A 179 -10.16 -6.95 -34.26
C GLN A 179 -9.04 -7.70 -33.55
N LYS A 180 -8.29 -7.02 -32.68
CA LYS A 180 -7.21 -7.63 -31.94
C LYS A 180 -7.71 -8.51 -30.78
N ILE A 181 -8.77 -8.10 -30.10
CA ILE A 181 -9.43 -8.92 -29.08
C ILE A 181 -9.99 -10.20 -29.73
N ASP A 182 -10.63 -10.09 -30.91
CA ASP A 182 -11.16 -11.24 -31.64
C ASP A 182 -10.04 -12.20 -32.07
N ALA A 183 -8.93 -11.68 -32.61
CA ALA A 183 -7.75 -12.50 -32.95
C ALA A 183 -7.12 -13.20 -31.73
N ILE A 184 -7.06 -12.51 -30.56
CA ILE A 184 -6.59 -13.11 -29.31
C ILE A 184 -7.57 -14.19 -28.82
N ALA A 185 -8.88 -13.96 -28.96
CA ALA A 185 -9.91 -14.93 -28.62
C ALA A 185 -9.81 -16.18 -29.47
N GLU A 186 -9.57 -16.07 -30.80
CA GLU A 186 -9.34 -17.19 -31.69
C GLU A 186 -8.11 -18.02 -31.29
N ILE A 187 -6.97 -17.36 -30.99
CA ILE A 187 -5.75 -17.99 -30.49
C ILE A 187 -5.99 -18.70 -29.15
N ASN A 188 -6.80 -18.12 -28.28
CA ASN A 188 -7.12 -18.72 -26.98
C ASN A 188 -8.08 -19.93 -27.13
N VAL A 189 -8.98 -19.92 -28.09
CA VAL A 189 -9.84 -21.06 -28.41
C VAL A 189 -8.99 -22.22 -28.97
N GLU A 190 -8.01 -21.95 -29.83
CA GLU A 190 -7.06 -22.97 -30.32
C GLU A 190 -6.17 -23.51 -29.18
N LYS A 191 -5.67 -22.66 -28.29
CA LYS A 191 -4.90 -23.04 -27.09
C LYS A 191 -5.74 -23.77 -26.03
N SER A 192 -7.02 -23.45 -25.87
CA SER A 192 -7.92 -24.15 -24.94
C SER A 192 -8.34 -25.53 -25.42
N ASN A 193 -8.32 -25.80 -26.74
CA ASN A 193 -8.59 -27.11 -27.34
C ASN A 193 -7.36 -28.04 -27.26
N THR A 194 -6.16 -27.54 -27.03
CA THR A 194 -4.98 -28.31 -26.69
C THR A 194 -4.90 -28.51 -25.20
N ASN A 195 -5.50 -29.57 -24.65
CA ASN A 195 -5.37 -30.13 -23.30
C ASN A 195 -4.59 -29.24 -22.30
N HIS A 196 -5.21 -28.17 -21.80
CA HIS A 196 -4.76 -27.55 -20.57
C HIS A 196 -5.23 -28.46 -19.42
N ASN A 197 -4.41 -29.49 -19.13
CA ASN A 197 -4.47 -30.20 -17.87
C ASN A 197 -4.58 -29.14 -16.78
N LYS A 198 -5.62 -29.18 -15.95
CA LYS A 198 -5.73 -28.41 -14.75
C LYS A 198 -4.48 -28.73 -13.92
N ARG A 199 -3.50 -27.83 -13.95
CA ARG A 199 -2.28 -27.95 -13.14
C ARG A 199 -2.72 -28.03 -11.69
N GLU A 200 -2.32 -29.07 -10.99
CA GLU A 200 -2.73 -29.28 -9.61
C GLU A 200 -1.82 -28.48 -8.68
N ALA A 201 -2.40 -27.90 -7.63
CA ALA A 201 -1.66 -27.12 -6.66
C ALA A 201 -0.58 -27.95 -5.91
N SER A 202 -0.73 -29.27 -5.87
CA SER A 202 0.25 -30.22 -5.34
C SER A 202 1.56 -30.26 -6.12
N GLU A 203 1.49 -30.10 -7.45
CA GLU A 203 2.69 -30.06 -8.31
C GLU A 203 3.56 -28.85 -8.01
N LEU A 204 2.94 -27.72 -7.61
CA LEU A 204 3.66 -26.49 -7.32
C LEU A 204 4.58 -26.63 -6.09
N GLU A 205 4.19 -27.40 -5.08
CA GLU A 205 4.99 -27.65 -3.86
C GLU A 205 6.28 -28.43 -4.15
N GLU A 206 6.29 -29.25 -5.22
CA GLU A 206 7.49 -29.92 -5.69
C GLU A 206 8.43 -28.99 -6.47
N ILE A 207 7.88 -27.99 -7.16
CA ILE A 207 8.60 -27.04 -8.01
C ILE A 207 9.23 -25.92 -7.17
N ILE A 208 8.48 -25.37 -6.20
CA ILE A 208 8.88 -24.18 -5.45
C ILE A 208 9.45 -24.56 -4.08
N LYS A 209 10.70 -24.13 -3.84
CA LYS A 209 11.35 -24.23 -2.54
C LYS A 209 11.53 -22.83 -1.94
N TYR A 210 10.90 -22.59 -0.80
CA TYR A 210 11.02 -21.34 -0.09
C TYR A 210 12.39 -21.18 0.54
N SER A 211 12.98 -20.02 0.36
CA SER A 211 14.30 -19.67 0.90
C SER A 211 14.16 -19.15 2.32
N SER A 212 15.14 -19.45 3.16
CA SER A 212 15.23 -18.93 4.53
C SER A 212 16.28 -17.83 4.64
N ILE A 213 16.06 -16.90 5.57
CA ILE A 213 17.05 -15.89 5.98
C ILE A 213 17.71 -16.34 7.28
N THR A 214 19.02 -16.21 7.35
CA THR A 214 19.83 -16.56 8.52
C THR A 214 20.80 -15.43 8.81
N ALA A 215 21.45 -15.44 10.00
CA ALA A 215 22.48 -14.47 10.38
C ALA A 215 23.68 -14.38 9.40
N LYS A 216 23.85 -15.38 8.51
CA LYS A 216 24.89 -15.38 7.48
C LYS A 216 24.41 -14.82 6.13
N THR A 217 23.16 -14.44 6.00
CA THR A 217 22.59 -13.90 4.75
C THR A 217 23.09 -12.47 4.56
N CYS A 218 23.57 -12.13 3.37
CA CYS A 218 23.98 -10.77 3.05
C CYS A 218 22.74 -9.90 2.79
N PHE A 219 22.55 -8.86 3.60
CA PHE A 219 21.37 -7.99 3.55
C PHE A 219 21.24 -7.27 2.21
N GLU A 220 22.34 -6.74 1.69
CA GLU A 220 22.35 -5.98 0.44
C GLU A 220 21.90 -6.85 -0.75
N ARG A 221 22.22 -8.14 -0.75
CA ARG A 221 21.80 -9.08 -1.82
C ARG A 221 20.33 -9.47 -1.77
N LEU A 222 19.65 -9.17 -0.67
CA LEU A 222 18.21 -9.41 -0.55
C LEU A 222 17.38 -8.24 -1.11
N GLY A 223 17.98 -7.06 -1.33
CA GLY A 223 17.29 -5.83 -1.65
C GLY A 223 16.65 -5.76 -3.05
N ASP A 224 16.95 -6.74 -3.93
CA ASP A 224 16.44 -6.79 -5.30
C ASP A 224 15.46 -7.96 -5.46
N PHE A 225 14.17 -7.64 -5.54
CA PHE A 225 13.09 -8.63 -5.61
C PHE A 225 11.83 -8.03 -6.23
N VAL A 226 10.85 -8.89 -6.51
CA VAL A 226 9.48 -8.50 -6.86
C VAL A 226 8.55 -9.08 -5.81
N VAL A 227 7.71 -8.22 -5.22
CA VAL A 227 6.58 -8.67 -4.41
C VAL A 227 5.42 -8.99 -5.34
N ILE A 228 4.71 -10.09 -5.09
CA ILE A 228 3.46 -10.43 -5.76
C ILE A 228 2.38 -10.60 -4.70
N ASP A 229 1.21 -10.04 -4.98
CA ASP A 229 0.01 -10.19 -4.18
C ASP A 229 -1.22 -10.26 -5.09
N THR A 230 -2.26 -11.00 -4.68
CA THR A 230 -3.46 -11.24 -5.49
C THR A 230 -4.71 -11.16 -4.65
N GLU A 231 -5.79 -10.57 -5.23
CA GLU A 231 -7.13 -10.67 -4.70
C GLU A 231 -7.95 -11.69 -5.49
N THR A 232 -8.86 -12.36 -4.80
CA THR A 232 -9.61 -13.49 -5.34
C THR A 232 -11.09 -13.45 -4.98
N THR A 233 -11.91 -14.23 -5.69
CA THR A 233 -13.33 -14.40 -5.33
C THR A 233 -13.55 -15.34 -4.15
N GLY A 234 -12.48 -15.90 -3.56
CA GLY A 234 -12.52 -16.82 -2.42
C GLY A 234 -11.20 -17.55 -2.23
N LEU A 235 -11.15 -18.51 -1.32
CA LEU A 235 -9.91 -19.10 -0.82
C LEU A 235 -9.43 -20.34 -1.60
N SER A 236 -10.25 -20.88 -2.48
CA SER A 236 -9.95 -22.16 -3.15
C SER A 236 -9.39 -21.95 -4.56
N PRO A 237 -8.10 -22.22 -4.83
CA PRO A 237 -7.53 -22.08 -6.18
C PRO A 237 -8.25 -22.91 -7.24
N THR A 238 -8.99 -23.96 -6.86
CA THR A 238 -9.73 -24.82 -7.79
C THR A 238 -11.13 -24.31 -8.13
N ARG A 239 -11.74 -23.48 -7.28
CA ARG A 239 -13.12 -23.00 -7.40
C ARG A 239 -13.23 -21.50 -7.59
N ASP A 240 -12.26 -20.76 -7.05
CA ASP A 240 -12.29 -19.31 -7.00
C ASP A 240 -11.34 -18.71 -8.05
N ASN A 241 -11.58 -17.47 -8.42
CA ASN A 241 -10.90 -16.82 -9.53
C ASN A 241 -10.19 -15.55 -9.03
N LEU A 242 -9.13 -15.13 -9.77
CA LEU A 242 -8.43 -13.88 -9.55
C LEU A 242 -9.32 -12.68 -9.90
N VAL A 243 -9.30 -11.63 -9.10
CA VAL A 243 -9.98 -10.35 -9.34
C VAL A 243 -9.02 -9.16 -9.36
N GLU A 244 -7.82 -9.30 -8.78
CA GLU A 244 -6.76 -8.30 -8.84
C GLU A 244 -5.39 -8.99 -8.78
N VAL A 245 -4.41 -8.45 -9.46
CA VAL A 245 -3.00 -8.83 -9.30
C VAL A 245 -2.15 -7.58 -9.21
N ALA A 246 -1.23 -7.57 -8.25
CA ALA A 246 -0.20 -6.57 -8.12
C ALA A 246 1.17 -7.20 -8.05
N ALA A 247 2.14 -6.52 -8.64
CA ALA A 247 3.55 -6.84 -8.46
C ALA A 247 4.35 -5.54 -8.31
N ILE A 248 5.22 -5.48 -7.30
CA ILE A 248 6.08 -4.30 -7.05
C ILE A 248 7.53 -4.74 -7.11
N ARG A 249 8.31 -4.07 -7.94
CA ARG A 249 9.75 -4.26 -8.03
C ARG A 249 10.46 -3.39 -7.03
N PHE A 250 11.29 -4.03 -6.23
CA PHE A 250 12.22 -3.37 -5.31
C PHE A 250 13.65 -3.51 -5.83
N GLU A 251 14.42 -2.43 -5.76
CA GLU A 251 15.86 -2.41 -5.98
C GLU A 251 16.53 -1.69 -4.80
N ASN A 252 17.54 -2.30 -4.22
CA ASN A 252 18.18 -1.79 -3.00
C ASN A 252 17.17 -1.46 -1.89
N TRP A 253 16.15 -2.30 -1.71
CA TRP A 253 15.07 -2.11 -0.72
C TRP A 253 14.13 -0.93 -0.96
N VAL A 254 14.14 -0.35 -2.16
CA VAL A 254 13.28 0.79 -2.56
C VAL A 254 12.32 0.32 -3.64
N PRO A 255 11.01 0.57 -3.52
CA PRO A 255 10.05 0.28 -4.58
C PRO A 255 10.29 1.24 -5.76
N ILE A 256 10.53 0.68 -6.97
CA ILE A 256 10.90 1.46 -8.16
C ILE A 256 9.89 1.34 -9.30
N GLN A 257 9.18 0.23 -9.39
CA GLN A 257 8.19 -0.03 -10.44
C GLN A 257 7.04 -0.85 -9.89
N LYS A 258 5.86 -0.65 -10.46
CA LYS A 258 4.67 -1.44 -10.15
C LYS A 258 4.03 -2.01 -11.42
N PHE A 259 3.45 -3.20 -11.30
CA PHE A 259 2.48 -3.80 -12.21
C PHE A 259 1.21 -4.02 -11.41
N HIS A 260 0.08 -3.50 -11.90
CA HIS A 260 -1.17 -3.62 -11.17
C HIS A 260 -2.34 -3.65 -12.15
N THR A 261 -3.28 -4.56 -11.97
CA THR A 261 -4.52 -4.59 -12.74
C THR A 261 -5.63 -5.33 -12.01
N LEU A 262 -6.86 -4.82 -12.14
CA LEU A 262 -8.05 -5.60 -11.87
C LEU A 262 -8.23 -6.66 -12.96
N LEU A 263 -8.90 -7.75 -12.61
CA LEU A 263 -9.13 -8.89 -13.49
C LEU A 263 -10.61 -9.25 -13.52
N ASN A 264 -11.13 -9.53 -14.70
CA ASN A 264 -12.47 -10.06 -14.83
C ASN A 264 -12.45 -11.56 -14.48
N PRO A 265 -13.11 -11.97 -13.38
CA PRO A 265 -13.13 -13.38 -12.98
C PRO A 265 -14.02 -14.27 -13.87
N GLY A 266 -14.80 -13.67 -14.78
CA GLY A 266 -15.78 -14.40 -15.61
C GLY A 266 -16.96 -14.98 -14.82
N LYS A 267 -17.15 -14.55 -13.57
CA LYS A 267 -18.24 -14.96 -12.69
C LYS A 267 -18.51 -13.87 -11.66
N HIS A 268 -19.68 -13.93 -11.01
CA HIS A 268 -20.05 -13.06 -9.91
C HIS A 268 -19.05 -13.17 -8.75
N ILE A 269 -18.66 -12.01 -8.18
CA ILE A 269 -17.82 -11.91 -6.98
C ILE A 269 -18.72 -12.02 -5.75
N PRO A 270 -18.53 -13.04 -4.89
CA PRO A 270 -19.36 -13.20 -3.71
C PRO A 270 -19.26 -11.98 -2.78
N ASP A 271 -20.38 -11.57 -2.16
CA ASP A 271 -20.46 -10.44 -1.22
C ASP A 271 -19.40 -10.51 -0.12
N LYS A 272 -19.10 -11.72 0.37
CA LYS A 272 -18.04 -11.93 1.36
C LYS A 272 -16.64 -11.58 0.85
N ALA A 273 -16.35 -11.82 -0.41
CA ALA A 273 -15.06 -11.44 -1.01
C ALA A 273 -15.02 -9.93 -1.25
N SER A 274 -16.10 -9.35 -1.82
CA SER A 274 -16.22 -7.90 -2.00
C SER A 274 -16.13 -7.13 -0.68
N ALA A 275 -16.67 -7.68 0.41
CA ALA A 275 -16.60 -7.05 1.74
C ALA A 275 -15.15 -7.04 2.30
N ILE A 276 -14.26 -7.93 1.83
CA ILE A 276 -12.87 -7.99 2.25
C ILE A 276 -12.01 -7.10 1.36
N ASN A 277 -12.03 -7.32 0.03
CA ASN A 277 -11.11 -6.65 -0.90
C ASN A 277 -11.70 -5.39 -1.55
N ASN A 278 -12.95 -5.04 -1.26
CA ASN A 278 -13.66 -3.88 -1.82
C ASN A 278 -13.72 -3.87 -3.37
N ILE A 279 -13.69 -5.06 -4.01
CA ILE A 279 -13.81 -5.21 -5.46
C ILE A 279 -15.21 -5.72 -5.78
N THR A 280 -15.92 -4.99 -6.66
CA THR A 280 -17.28 -5.33 -7.09
C THR A 280 -17.30 -5.80 -8.55
N ASP A 281 -18.39 -6.46 -8.95
CA ASP A 281 -18.58 -6.89 -10.33
C ASP A 281 -18.48 -5.73 -11.33
N ASP A 282 -19.00 -4.56 -10.99
CA ASP A 282 -18.94 -3.36 -11.84
C ASP A 282 -17.48 -2.90 -12.07
N MET A 283 -16.62 -3.04 -11.06
CA MET A 283 -15.22 -2.62 -11.17
C MET A 283 -14.42 -3.52 -12.12
N VAL A 284 -14.82 -4.78 -12.27
CA VAL A 284 -14.09 -5.78 -13.07
C VAL A 284 -14.78 -6.12 -14.38
N ALA A 285 -15.96 -5.56 -14.66
CA ALA A 285 -16.76 -5.90 -15.86
C ALA A 285 -15.95 -5.76 -17.15
N ASP A 286 -15.21 -4.67 -17.31
CA ASP A 286 -14.36 -4.37 -18.46
C ASP A 286 -12.88 -4.70 -18.22
N ALA A 287 -12.54 -5.39 -17.11
CA ALA A 287 -11.17 -5.75 -16.81
C ALA A 287 -10.69 -6.91 -17.70
N PRO A 288 -9.39 -7.02 -17.99
CA PRO A 288 -8.86 -8.14 -18.75
C PRO A 288 -9.01 -9.45 -17.97
N ALA A 289 -9.14 -10.57 -18.68
CA ALA A 289 -8.92 -11.87 -18.07
C ALA A 289 -7.42 -12.08 -17.80
N PHE A 290 -7.08 -12.92 -16.82
CA PHE A 290 -5.67 -13.15 -16.43
C PHE A 290 -4.80 -13.61 -17.60
N MET A 291 -5.32 -14.43 -18.52
CA MET A 291 -4.58 -14.90 -19.68
C MET A 291 -4.14 -13.78 -20.64
N GLN A 292 -4.82 -12.63 -20.62
CA GLN A 292 -4.47 -11.48 -21.45
C GLN A 292 -3.30 -10.67 -20.87
N ILE A 293 -2.99 -10.85 -19.57
CA ILE A 293 -1.94 -10.09 -18.88
C ILE A 293 -0.75 -10.97 -18.47
N ILE A 294 -0.83 -12.27 -18.64
CA ILE A 294 0.19 -13.21 -18.14
C ILE A 294 1.57 -12.94 -18.74
N ASP A 295 1.66 -12.61 -20.03
CA ASP A 295 2.95 -12.30 -20.69
C ASP A 295 3.53 -10.98 -20.18
N SER A 296 2.70 -9.98 -19.91
CA SER A 296 3.10 -8.71 -19.35
C SER A 296 3.58 -8.86 -17.89
N LEU A 297 2.87 -9.67 -17.10
CA LEU A 297 3.29 -10.02 -15.75
C LEU A 297 4.62 -10.79 -15.75
N ASN A 298 4.77 -11.76 -16.66
CA ASN A 298 6.01 -12.52 -16.83
C ASN A 298 7.19 -11.61 -17.20
N ALA A 299 6.98 -10.68 -18.12
CA ALA A 299 7.99 -9.69 -18.50
C ALA A 299 8.35 -8.77 -17.32
N PHE A 300 7.35 -8.33 -16.56
CA PHE A 300 7.57 -7.51 -15.38
C PHE A 300 8.36 -8.26 -14.31
N VAL A 301 7.96 -9.47 -13.93
CA VAL A 301 8.66 -10.26 -12.90
C VAL A 301 10.06 -10.68 -13.38
N GLY A 302 10.22 -11.01 -14.64
CA GLY A 302 11.50 -11.35 -15.27
C GLY A 302 12.23 -12.48 -14.54
N LYS A 303 13.48 -12.23 -14.11
CA LYS A 303 14.33 -13.17 -13.35
C LYS A 303 14.39 -12.85 -11.86
N SER A 304 13.65 -11.88 -11.37
CA SER A 304 13.70 -11.42 -9.97
C SER A 304 13.32 -12.53 -8.99
N ASN A 305 13.88 -12.47 -7.79
CA ASN A 305 13.36 -13.23 -6.66
C ASN A 305 11.92 -12.78 -6.37
N ILE A 306 11.10 -13.68 -5.87
CA ILE A 306 9.70 -13.39 -5.54
C ILE A 306 9.53 -13.37 -4.02
N VAL A 307 8.85 -12.37 -3.53
CA VAL A 307 8.44 -12.19 -2.14
C VAL A 307 6.92 -12.09 -2.08
N GLY A 308 6.31 -12.58 -1.03
CA GLY A 308 4.89 -12.41 -0.74
C GLY A 308 4.59 -12.70 0.71
N HIS A 309 3.37 -12.39 1.14
CA HIS A 309 2.88 -12.71 2.48
C HIS A 309 1.88 -13.87 2.39
N ASN A 310 2.19 -15.01 3.02
CA ASN A 310 1.49 -16.27 2.74
C ASN A 310 1.54 -16.61 1.23
N LEU A 311 2.70 -16.41 0.66
CA LEU A 311 3.00 -16.51 -0.78
C LEU A 311 2.48 -17.80 -1.46
N PRO A 312 2.41 -18.98 -0.80
CA PRO A 312 1.83 -20.18 -1.41
C PRO A 312 0.40 -19.98 -1.93
N PHE A 313 -0.38 -19.09 -1.31
CA PHE A 313 -1.75 -18.79 -1.74
C PHE A 313 -1.74 -18.16 -3.14
N ASP A 314 -1.01 -17.08 -3.33
CA ASP A 314 -0.93 -16.35 -4.61
C ASP A 314 -0.37 -17.22 -5.72
N LEU A 315 0.71 -17.93 -5.43
CA LEU A 315 1.36 -18.78 -6.43
C LEU A 315 0.46 -19.92 -6.90
N LYS A 316 -0.40 -20.50 -6.03
CA LYS A 316 -1.36 -21.54 -6.41
C LYS A 316 -2.40 -21.01 -7.40
N PHE A 317 -2.91 -19.80 -7.20
CA PHE A 317 -3.82 -19.16 -8.14
C PHE A 317 -3.13 -18.87 -9.48
N LEU A 318 -1.96 -18.23 -9.46
CA LEU A 318 -1.20 -17.90 -10.66
C LEU A 318 -0.81 -19.16 -11.46
N TYR A 319 -0.38 -20.23 -10.77
CA TYR A 319 -0.01 -21.50 -11.40
C TYR A 319 -1.19 -22.17 -12.12
N ARG A 320 -2.36 -22.17 -11.49
CA ARG A 320 -3.59 -22.68 -12.10
C ARG A 320 -3.90 -21.99 -13.43
N TYR A 321 -3.64 -20.70 -13.54
CA TYR A 321 -3.82 -19.91 -14.75
C TYR A 321 -2.65 -20.02 -15.74
N GLY A 322 -1.70 -20.92 -15.50
CA GLY A 322 -0.62 -21.23 -16.42
C GLY A 322 0.64 -20.40 -16.25
N TYR A 323 0.75 -19.60 -15.18
CA TYR A 323 2.01 -18.91 -14.89
C TYR A 323 3.14 -19.92 -14.68
N ASP A 324 4.24 -19.73 -15.41
CA ASP A 324 5.37 -20.67 -15.36
C ASP A 324 6.43 -20.22 -14.33
N PHE A 325 6.48 -20.92 -13.22
CA PHE A 325 7.50 -20.69 -12.17
C PHE A 325 8.82 -21.45 -12.44
N THR A 326 8.88 -22.31 -13.46
CA THR A 326 10.08 -23.11 -13.76
C THR A 326 11.04 -22.41 -14.71
N ALA A 327 10.55 -21.44 -15.51
CA ALA A 327 11.31 -20.77 -16.55
C ALA A 327 12.59 -20.07 -16.08
N ASN A 328 12.67 -19.71 -14.80
CA ASN A 328 13.80 -19.00 -14.24
C ASN A 328 14.22 -19.57 -12.89
N LYS A 329 15.54 -19.73 -12.68
CA LYS A 329 16.09 -20.02 -11.36
C LYS A 329 15.99 -18.76 -10.48
N ARG A 330 15.09 -18.76 -9.50
CA ARG A 330 14.86 -17.66 -8.56
C ARG A 330 14.64 -18.17 -7.16
N ARG A 331 14.70 -17.28 -6.18
CA ARG A 331 14.36 -17.57 -4.79
C ARG A 331 12.96 -17.06 -4.48
N TYR A 332 12.28 -17.79 -3.60
CA TYR A 332 10.95 -17.43 -3.10
C TYR A 332 11.03 -17.19 -1.61
N TYR A 333 10.50 -16.07 -1.14
CA TYR A 333 10.49 -15.69 0.26
C TYR A 333 9.05 -15.44 0.70
N ASP A 334 8.62 -16.16 1.73
CA ASP A 334 7.31 -15.98 2.36
C ASP A 334 7.50 -15.23 3.69
N THR A 335 7.03 -13.99 3.75
CA THR A 335 7.18 -13.14 4.94
C THR A 335 6.43 -13.70 6.14
N CYS A 336 5.30 -14.41 5.95
CA CYS A 336 4.59 -15.11 7.01
C CYS A 336 5.48 -16.20 7.64
N GLU A 337 6.14 -17.04 6.84
CA GLU A 337 7.03 -18.08 7.32
C GLU A 337 8.34 -17.52 7.96
N ILE A 338 8.81 -16.38 7.47
CA ILE A 338 9.95 -15.69 8.07
C ILE A 338 9.55 -15.11 9.43
N ALA A 339 8.35 -14.48 9.53
CA ALA A 339 7.82 -13.94 10.77
C ALA A 339 7.65 -15.02 11.84
N LYS A 340 7.10 -16.20 11.50
CA LYS A 340 6.99 -17.37 12.42
C LYS A 340 8.31 -17.82 13.02
N LYS A 341 9.42 -17.58 12.31
CA LYS A 341 10.78 -17.91 12.77
C LYS A 341 11.47 -16.77 13.49
N THR A 342 10.91 -15.57 13.46
CA THR A 342 11.48 -14.33 14.01
C THR A 342 10.75 -13.91 15.27
N LEU A 343 9.44 -13.96 15.26
CA LEU A 343 8.55 -13.44 16.29
C LEU A 343 7.78 -14.58 16.97
N LYS A 344 7.39 -14.34 18.20
CA LYS A 344 6.59 -15.27 19.00
C LYS A 344 5.14 -14.83 18.99
N LYS A 345 4.20 -15.76 18.88
CA LYS A 345 2.78 -15.55 19.17
C LYS A 345 2.38 -16.19 20.50
N PRO A 346 1.24 -15.83 21.09
CA PRO A 346 0.72 -16.44 22.30
C PRO A 346 0.62 -17.97 22.14
N LYS A 347 0.93 -18.68 23.21
CA LYS A 347 0.80 -20.14 23.26
C LYS A 347 -0.65 -20.54 23.57
N LEU A 348 -0.97 -21.77 23.32
CA LEU A 348 -2.23 -22.33 23.81
C LEU A 348 -2.00 -22.94 25.19
N LYS A 349 -2.90 -22.68 26.14
CA LYS A 349 -2.98 -23.35 27.43
C LYS A 349 -4.31 -24.10 27.54
N TRP A 350 -4.29 -25.22 28.24
CA TRP A 350 -5.50 -25.97 28.54
C TRP A 350 -6.29 -25.26 29.64
N ASP A 351 -7.52 -24.89 29.35
CA ASP A 351 -8.44 -24.33 30.33
C ASP A 351 -9.32 -25.45 30.90
N LYS A 352 -9.18 -25.71 32.20
CA LYS A 352 -9.88 -26.80 32.89
C LYS A 352 -11.35 -26.50 33.12
N ASP A 353 -11.73 -25.21 33.14
CA ASP A 353 -13.10 -24.77 33.41
C ASP A 353 -13.99 -24.92 32.17
N PHE A 354 -13.38 -24.76 31.00
CA PHE A 354 -14.05 -24.86 29.69
C PHE A 354 -13.75 -26.16 28.94
N ASP A 355 -12.82 -27.00 29.44
CA ASP A 355 -12.40 -28.26 28.84
C ASP A 355 -11.90 -28.08 27.36
N GLU A 356 -11.19 -26.96 27.12
CA GLU A 356 -10.67 -26.59 25.79
C GLU A 356 -9.30 -25.88 25.84
N TYR A 357 -8.63 -25.81 24.69
CA TYR A 357 -7.42 -24.99 24.56
C TYR A 357 -7.75 -23.53 24.29
N VAL A 358 -7.34 -22.63 25.18
CA VAL A 358 -7.47 -21.18 25.04
C VAL A 358 -6.12 -20.51 24.79
N ILE A 359 -6.15 -19.31 24.23
CA ILE A 359 -4.94 -18.52 24.01
C ILE A 359 -4.39 -18.01 25.35
N ASP A 360 -3.13 -18.26 25.61
CA ASP A 360 -2.43 -17.77 26.80
C ASP A 360 -1.79 -16.40 26.55
N TYR A 361 -2.52 -15.36 26.82
CA TYR A 361 -2.02 -13.98 26.74
C TYR A 361 -1.09 -13.59 27.92
N ASP A 362 -0.94 -14.44 28.93
CA ASP A 362 -0.02 -14.19 30.04
C ASP A 362 1.41 -14.66 29.71
N CYS A 363 1.63 -15.35 28.59
CA CYS A 363 2.96 -15.73 28.15
C CYS A 363 3.68 -14.59 27.41
N ASP A 364 5.00 -14.66 27.33
CA ASP A 364 5.82 -13.74 26.56
C ASP A 364 5.60 -13.96 25.06
N TYR A 365 5.06 -12.94 24.35
CA TYR A 365 4.84 -12.93 22.90
C TYR A 365 5.08 -11.55 22.31
N ASP A 366 5.37 -11.51 21.00
CA ASP A 366 5.65 -10.28 20.24
C ASP A 366 4.41 -9.81 19.48
N VAL A 367 3.65 -10.73 18.89
CA VAL A 367 2.48 -10.47 18.03
C VAL A 367 1.35 -11.45 18.34
N GLU A 368 0.10 -11.02 18.17
CA GLU A 368 -1.07 -11.90 18.41
C GLU A 368 -1.22 -12.98 17.32
N ASP A 369 -0.95 -12.63 16.09
CA ASP A 369 -0.95 -13.53 14.94
C ASP A 369 0.10 -13.10 13.90
N TYR A 370 0.18 -13.82 12.78
CA TYR A 370 1.12 -13.51 11.70
C TYR A 370 0.42 -12.96 10.46
N LYS A 371 -0.72 -12.27 10.61
CA LYS A 371 -1.36 -11.55 9.52
C LYS A 371 -0.52 -10.34 9.11
N LEU A 372 -0.62 -9.94 7.84
CA LEU A 372 0.10 -8.80 7.32
C LEU A 372 -0.15 -7.54 8.14
N THR A 373 -1.42 -7.26 8.45
CA THR A 373 -1.83 -6.10 9.27
C THR A 373 -1.16 -6.10 10.65
N THR A 374 -1.23 -7.22 11.39
CA THR A 374 -0.63 -7.37 12.71
C THR A 374 0.89 -7.16 12.68
N LEU A 375 1.55 -7.71 11.67
CA LEU A 375 3.00 -7.55 11.51
C LEU A 375 3.38 -6.13 11.09
N CYS A 376 2.60 -5.48 10.25
CA CYS A 376 2.80 -4.08 9.88
C CYS A 376 2.64 -3.15 11.09
N ASP A 377 1.65 -3.39 11.95
CA ASP A 377 1.47 -2.64 13.20
C ASP A 377 2.68 -2.81 14.14
N TYR A 378 3.16 -4.05 14.30
CA TYR A 378 4.34 -4.35 15.12
C TYR A 378 5.59 -3.59 14.64
N TYR A 379 5.86 -3.60 13.33
CA TYR A 379 7.00 -2.89 12.74
C TYR A 379 6.74 -1.42 12.43
N GLN A 380 5.54 -0.89 12.76
CA GLN A 380 5.13 0.49 12.49
C GLN A 380 5.20 0.87 11.00
N ILE A 381 4.88 -0.09 10.13
CA ILE A 381 4.74 0.11 8.69
C ILE A 381 3.40 0.79 8.43
N ARG A 382 3.43 2.08 8.06
CA ARG A 382 2.25 2.97 8.07
C ARG A 382 1.41 2.96 6.81
N ASP A 383 1.85 2.30 5.73
CA ASP A 383 1.16 2.36 4.42
C ASP A 383 -0.06 1.43 4.29
N ASN A 384 -0.61 0.97 5.41
CA ASN A 384 -1.76 0.04 5.46
C ASN A 384 -3.13 0.73 5.33
N MET A 385 -3.21 1.93 4.71
CA MET A 385 -4.47 2.68 4.58
C MET A 385 -5.55 1.94 3.77
N PHE A 386 -5.18 0.97 2.96
CA PHE A 386 -6.08 0.16 2.13
C PHE A 386 -5.73 -1.32 2.23
N ALA A 387 -5.71 -1.86 3.44
CA ALA A 387 -5.59 -3.29 3.63
C ALA A 387 -6.62 -4.03 2.76
N HIS A 388 -6.23 -5.19 2.24
CA HIS A 388 -7.01 -6.00 1.31
C HIS A 388 -7.19 -5.40 -0.09
N ARG A 389 -6.16 -4.71 -0.59
CA ARG A 389 -5.98 -4.39 -1.99
C ARG A 389 -4.57 -4.82 -2.39
N ALA A 390 -4.46 -5.60 -3.44
CA ALA A 390 -3.21 -6.27 -3.82
C ALA A 390 -2.01 -5.31 -3.95
N LEU A 391 -2.22 -4.09 -4.44
CA LEU A 391 -1.12 -3.13 -4.57
C LEU A 391 -0.61 -2.62 -3.22
N SER A 392 -1.51 -2.31 -2.28
CA SER A 392 -1.14 -1.85 -0.94
C SER A 392 -0.49 -2.96 -0.13
N ASP A 393 -1.05 -4.17 -0.22
CA ASP A 393 -0.54 -5.34 0.50
C ASP A 393 0.82 -5.77 -0.05
N ALA A 394 1.05 -5.65 -1.37
CA ALA A 394 2.37 -5.86 -1.97
C ALA A 394 3.42 -4.84 -1.49
N LEU A 395 3.06 -3.55 -1.37
CA LEU A 395 3.97 -2.53 -0.85
C LEU A 395 4.32 -2.78 0.61
N ALA A 396 3.31 -3.00 1.44
CA ALA A 396 3.48 -3.32 2.86
C ALA A 396 4.32 -4.60 3.07
N THR A 397 4.09 -5.62 2.26
CA THR A 397 4.86 -6.86 2.27
C THR A 397 6.34 -6.64 1.94
N GLY A 398 6.67 -5.75 1.01
CA GLY A 398 8.06 -5.40 0.68
C GLY A 398 8.78 -4.72 1.84
N GLU A 399 8.15 -3.76 2.51
CA GLU A 399 8.70 -3.11 3.71
C GLU A 399 8.79 -4.10 4.89
N LEU A 400 7.79 -4.94 5.09
CA LEU A 400 7.82 -6.01 6.09
C LEU A 400 8.98 -6.97 5.85
N PHE A 401 9.23 -7.36 4.59
CA PHE A 401 10.35 -8.22 4.25
C PHE A 401 11.69 -7.62 4.65
N LYS A 402 11.87 -6.31 4.47
CA LYS A 402 13.05 -5.55 4.89
C LYS A 402 13.25 -5.59 6.41
N CYS A 403 12.19 -5.35 7.19
CA CYS A 403 12.23 -5.40 8.65
C CYS A 403 12.57 -6.79 9.16
N LEU A 404 11.86 -7.81 8.67
CA LEU A 404 12.13 -9.21 9.03
C LEU A 404 13.54 -9.67 8.64
N ALA A 405 14.05 -9.20 7.49
CA ALA A 405 15.42 -9.53 7.07
C ALA A 405 16.44 -8.94 8.03
N LYS A 406 16.26 -7.71 8.49
CA LYS A 406 17.13 -7.08 9.51
C LYS A 406 17.15 -7.88 10.80
N ASP A 407 15.98 -8.22 11.34
CA ASP A 407 15.87 -9.00 12.59
C ASP A 407 16.52 -10.37 12.47
N ARG A 408 16.32 -11.07 11.34
CA ARG A 408 16.91 -12.40 11.09
C ARG A 408 18.42 -12.38 10.94
N ILE A 409 18.97 -11.28 10.46
CA ILE A 409 20.42 -11.08 10.28
C ILE A 409 21.03 -10.51 11.57
N GLY A 410 20.25 -9.74 12.34
CA GLY A 410 20.69 -9.12 13.59
C GLY A 410 21.34 -7.75 13.40
N ILE A 411 20.75 -6.91 12.50
CA ILE A 411 21.21 -5.53 12.18
C ILE A 411 20.11 -4.50 12.37
#